data_7ec206c6a1fc27c68eb6f12582d6068c
#
_entry.id   7ec206c6a1fc27c68eb6f12582d6068c
#
_cell.length_a   1.000
_cell.length_b   1.000
_cell.length_c   1.000
_cell.angle_alpha   90.00
_cell.angle_beta   90.00
_cell.angle_gamma   90.00
#
_symmetry.space_group_name_H-M   'P 1'
#
loop_
_entity.id
_entity.type
_entity.pdbx_description
1 polymer ?
#
loop_
_entity_poly.entity_id
_entity_poly.type
_entity_poly.pdbx_seq_one_letter_code
_entity_poly.pdbx_strand_id
1 'polypeptide(L)' 'MSERLDTLKKARDRMLEDRDAHAKVLAAPYDRDKAERARAKFVEMQNLIEAIDRAISAES' A
#
# COMPACT_ATOMS: atom_id res chain seq x y z
N MET A 1 -3.86 6.50 24.61
CA MET A 1 -3.54 6.13 23.24
C MET A 1 -4.21 4.83 22.86
N SER A 2 -4.67 4.74 21.65
CA SER A 2 -5.43 3.58 21.18
C SER A 2 -4.50 2.55 20.54
N GLU A 3 -4.54 1.31 21.04
CA GLU A 3 -3.83 0.20 20.40
C GLU A 3 -4.31 0.00 18.97
N ARG A 4 -5.61 0.20 18.75
CA ARG A 4 -6.19 0.08 17.41
C ARG A 4 -5.59 1.11 16.46
N LEU A 5 -5.45 2.35 16.91
CA LEU A 5 -4.86 3.41 16.09
C LEU A 5 -3.41 3.10 15.78
N ASP A 6 -2.65 2.63 16.75
CA ASP A 6 -1.25 2.27 16.55
C ASP A 6 -1.12 1.13 15.55
N THR A 7 -1.99 0.12 15.65
CA THR A 7 -2.01 -1.00 14.72
C THR A 7 -2.32 -0.54 13.31
N LEU A 8 -3.30 0.35 13.15
CA LEU A 8 -3.66 0.90 11.84
C LEU A 8 -2.50 1.67 11.22
N LYS A 9 -1.79 2.46 12.02
CA LYS A 9 -0.64 3.22 11.53
C LYS A 9 0.50 2.31 11.09
N LYS A 10 0.77 1.24 11.84
CA LYS A 10 1.78 0.25 11.46
C LYS A 10 1.39 -0.47 10.17
N ALA A 11 0.12 -0.84 10.04
CA ALA A 11 -0.37 -1.46 8.82
C ALA A 11 -0.21 -0.53 7.63
N ARG A 12 -0.52 0.75 7.81
CA ARG A 12 -0.36 1.76 6.76
C ARG A 12 1.09 1.86 6.30
N ASP A 13 2.02 1.93 7.26
CA ASP A 13 3.44 2.02 6.93
C ASP A 13 3.90 0.80 6.13
N ARG A 14 3.45 -0.39 6.50
CA ARG A 14 3.77 -1.61 5.78
C ARG A 14 3.19 -1.60 4.36
N MET A 15 1.96 -1.12 4.21
CA MET A 15 1.32 -1.05 2.89
C MET A 15 2.03 -0.04 1.99
N LEU A 16 2.53 1.06 2.55
CA LEU A 16 3.31 2.03 1.79
C LEU A 16 4.61 1.41 1.26
N GLU A 17 5.29 0.63 2.09
CA GLU A 17 6.51 -0.07 1.68
C GLU A 17 6.21 -1.07 0.56
N ASP A 18 5.14 -1.84 0.70
CA ASP A 18 4.73 -2.82 -0.29
C ASP A 18 4.36 -2.15 -1.61
N ARG A 19 3.61 -1.04 -1.54
CA ARG A 19 3.26 -0.27 -2.75
C ARG A 19 4.51 0.22 -3.46
N ASP A 20 5.47 0.76 -2.71
CA ASP A 20 6.70 1.30 -3.29
C ASP A 20 7.57 0.20 -3.90
N ALA A 21 7.54 -1.01 -3.35
CA ALA A 21 8.23 -2.16 -3.93
C ALA A 21 7.67 -2.49 -5.32
N HIS A 22 6.35 -2.43 -5.48
CA HIS A 22 5.74 -2.66 -6.78
C HIS A 22 6.00 -1.51 -7.76
N ALA A 23 6.10 -0.28 -7.26
CA ALA A 23 6.48 0.86 -8.08
C ALA A 23 7.89 0.69 -8.68
N LYS A 24 8.81 0.11 -7.91
CA LYS A 24 10.16 -0.15 -8.40
C LYS A 24 10.15 -1.14 -9.57
N VAL A 25 9.29 -2.14 -9.52
CA VAL A 25 9.14 -3.09 -10.62
C VAL A 25 8.64 -2.38 -11.87
N LEU A 26 7.67 -1.47 -11.72
CA LEU A 26 7.12 -0.70 -12.83
C LEU A 26 8.14 0.24 -13.45
N ALA A 27 9.09 0.74 -12.65
CA ALA A 27 10.14 1.65 -13.13
C ALA A 27 11.32 0.90 -13.76
N ALA A 28 11.44 -0.41 -13.55
CA ALA A 28 12.53 -1.22 -14.06
C ALA A 28 12.38 -1.48 -15.57
N PRO A 29 13.44 -1.98 -16.22
CA PRO A 29 13.34 -2.35 -17.62
C PRO A 29 12.15 -3.27 -17.89
N TYR A 30 11.51 -3.07 -19.00
CA TYR A 30 10.22 -3.66 -19.33
C TYR A 30 10.24 -5.19 -19.31
N ASP A 31 9.34 -5.77 -18.53
CA ASP A 31 8.98 -7.17 -18.53
C ASP A 31 7.45 -7.18 -18.40
N ARG A 32 6.78 -7.61 -19.48
CA ARG A 32 5.32 -7.50 -19.57
C ARG A 32 4.60 -8.18 -18.40
N ASP A 33 4.96 -9.43 -18.11
CA ASP A 33 4.28 -10.21 -17.08
C ASP A 33 4.49 -9.61 -15.69
N LYS A 34 5.73 -9.20 -15.39
CA LYS A 34 6.03 -8.56 -14.11
C LYS A 34 5.35 -7.21 -13.99
N ALA A 35 5.35 -6.43 -15.07
CA ALA A 35 4.72 -5.11 -15.07
C ALA A 35 3.21 -5.21 -14.86
N GLU A 36 2.54 -6.18 -15.48
CA GLU A 36 1.10 -6.35 -15.29
C GLU A 36 0.76 -6.71 -13.85
N ARG A 37 1.53 -7.64 -13.26
CA ARG A 37 1.32 -8.03 -11.86
C ARG A 37 1.62 -6.88 -10.92
N ALA A 38 2.71 -6.15 -11.16
CA ALA A 38 3.08 -5.01 -10.32
C ALA A 38 2.04 -3.90 -10.40
N ARG A 39 1.46 -3.66 -11.59
CA ARG A 39 0.40 -2.66 -11.76
C ARG A 39 -0.83 -3.03 -10.94
N ALA A 40 -1.27 -4.28 -11.04
CA ALA A 40 -2.43 -4.75 -10.30
C ALA A 40 -2.18 -4.65 -8.79
N LYS A 41 -1.00 -5.04 -8.34
CA LYS A 41 -0.65 -4.96 -6.90
C LYS A 41 -0.52 -3.52 -6.43
N PHE A 42 0.04 -2.64 -7.25
CA PHE A 42 0.13 -1.23 -6.90
C PHE A 42 -1.25 -0.63 -6.66
N VAL A 43 -2.19 -0.89 -7.57
CA VAL A 43 -3.57 -0.41 -7.43
C VAL A 43 -4.23 -1.00 -6.19
N GLU A 44 -4.06 -2.30 -5.95
CA GLU A 44 -4.59 -2.98 -4.77
C GLU A 44 -4.05 -2.35 -3.49
N MET A 45 -2.73 -2.13 -3.43
CA MET A 45 -2.10 -1.52 -2.26
C MET A 45 -2.59 -0.08 -2.05
N GLN A 46 -2.73 0.69 -3.13
CA GLN A 46 -3.23 2.05 -3.04
C GLN A 46 -4.66 2.09 -2.48
N ASN A 47 -5.51 1.18 -2.91
CA ASN A 47 -6.87 1.07 -2.40
C ASN A 47 -6.88 0.71 -0.91
N LEU A 48 -6.00 -0.20 -0.49
CA LEU A 48 -5.85 -0.57 0.91
C LEU A 48 -5.36 0.60 1.76
N ILE A 49 -4.39 1.35 1.25
CA ILE A 49 -3.86 2.53 1.96
C ILE A 49 -4.98 3.55 2.16
N GLU A 50 -5.77 3.81 1.15
CA GLU A 50 -6.89 4.76 1.25
C GLU A 50 -7.93 4.27 2.27
N ALA A 51 -8.23 2.97 2.28
CA ALA A 51 -9.16 2.40 3.25
C ALA A 51 -8.60 2.51 4.68
N ILE A 52 -7.32 2.24 4.87
CA ILE A 52 -6.66 2.36 6.18
C ILE A 52 -6.65 3.83 6.63
N ASP A 53 -6.39 4.76 5.72
CA ASP A 53 -6.40 6.19 6.05
C ASP A 53 -7.79 6.63 6.53
N ARG A 54 -8.85 6.13 5.90
CA ARG A 54 -10.21 6.41 6.35
C ARG A 54 -10.46 5.84 7.76
N ALA A 55 -9.95 4.63 8.02
CA ALA A 55 -10.09 4.01 9.33
C ALA A 55 -9.33 4.80 10.39
N ILE A 56 -8.13 5.28 10.08
CA ILE A 56 -7.35 6.12 10.99
C ILE A 56 -8.11 7.41 11.29
N SER A 57 -8.67 8.05 10.29
CA SER A 57 -9.44 9.28 10.46
C SER A 57 -10.64 9.05 11.35
N ALA A 58 -11.30 7.91 11.23
CA ALA A 58 -12.45 7.57 12.06
C ALA A 58 -12.08 7.35 13.53
N GLU A 59 -10.86 6.92 13.81
CA GLU A 59 -10.38 6.70 15.19
C GLU A 59 -9.85 7.97 15.85
N SER A 60 -9.47 8.95 15.07
CA SER A 60 -8.96 10.21 15.62
C SER A 60 -10.05 11.32 15.68
#